data_e18310d87c283b3d0d361dd44e97ebc2
#
_entry.id   e18310d87c283b3d0d361dd44e97ebc2
#
_cell.length_a   1.000
_cell.length_b   1.000
_cell.length_c   1.000
_cell.angle_alpha   90.00
_cell.angle_beta   90.00
_cell.angle_gamma   90.00
#
_symmetry.space_group_name_H-M   'P 1'
#
loop_
_entity.id
_entity.type
_entity.pdbx_description
1 polymer ?
#
loop_
_entity_poly.entity_id
_entity_poly.type
_entity_poly.pdbx_seq_one_letter_code
_entity_poly.pdbx_strand_id
1 'polypeptide(L)'
;MILYFSGTGNSKYVAKRIADALGDEIVNLNDRIKAGDTSPVKTGERVIIVTPTYAWRIPRVVRDWLLKTELRGAKQAWFVMTCGNEIGNTDKYNRELCAEKAISCMGTAQIVMPENYIAMFSAPQADEARQIVAKAEPDIDRAIAAIQANQPFAPTRNNLYDRLMSGPVNPIFYKCFVKADTFTASEACIGCGQCAKRCPINNVTLKDGKPVWGRNCTHCMACICYCPVSAIEYGKKSVGQPRYHFEAL
;
A
#
# COMPACT_ATOMS: atom_id res chain seq x y z
N MET A 1 1.88 14.19 -11.72
CA MET A 1 1.02 12.96 -11.70
C MET A 1 1.27 12.15 -10.46
N ILE A 2 0.22 11.74 -9.75
CA ILE A 2 0.31 10.88 -8.56
C ILE A 2 -0.19 9.48 -8.91
N LEU A 3 0.62 8.45 -8.67
CA LEU A 3 0.26 7.04 -8.80
C LEU A 3 0.11 6.45 -7.40
N TYR A 4 -1.05 5.90 -7.03
CA TYR A 4 -1.21 5.32 -5.71
C TYR A 4 -1.75 3.89 -5.74
N PHE A 5 -1.31 3.10 -4.75
CA PHE A 5 -1.88 1.80 -4.39
C PHE A 5 -2.26 1.82 -2.93
N SER A 6 -3.43 1.28 -2.57
CA SER A 6 -3.89 1.26 -1.18
C SER A 6 -4.72 0.01 -0.90
N GLY A 7 -4.42 -0.67 0.22
CA GLY A 7 -5.23 -1.79 0.73
C GLY A 7 -6.47 -1.29 1.48
N THR A 8 -6.28 -0.46 2.49
CA THR A 8 -7.32 -0.05 3.44
C THR A 8 -7.52 1.48 3.52
N GLY A 9 -7.00 2.24 2.56
CA GLY A 9 -7.28 3.66 2.42
C GLY A 9 -6.17 4.61 2.87
N ASN A 10 -5.22 4.23 3.72
CA ASN A 10 -4.16 5.12 4.21
C ASN A 10 -3.38 5.80 3.06
N SER A 11 -2.80 5.03 2.17
CA SER A 11 -2.04 5.58 1.03
C SER A 11 -2.93 6.37 0.06
N LYS A 12 -4.20 6.00 -0.09
CA LYS A 12 -5.18 6.77 -0.88
C LYS A 12 -5.38 8.16 -0.28
N TYR A 13 -5.52 8.25 1.05
CA TYR A 13 -5.64 9.53 1.75
C TYR A 13 -4.42 10.42 1.52
N VAL A 14 -3.22 9.89 1.77
CA VAL A 14 -1.96 10.62 1.56
C VAL A 14 -1.81 11.08 0.10
N ALA A 15 -2.12 10.19 -0.86
CA ALA A 15 -2.10 10.52 -2.29
C ALA A 15 -3.06 11.65 -2.64
N LYS A 16 -4.26 11.64 -2.07
CA LYS A 16 -5.25 12.71 -2.27
C LYS A 16 -4.76 14.04 -1.69
N ARG A 17 -4.20 14.05 -0.47
CA ARG A 17 -3.61 15.25 0.15
C ARG A 17 -2.53 15.88 -0.74
N ILE A 18 -1.65 15.04 -1.30
CA ILE A 18 -0.60 15.48 -2.23
C ILE A 18 -1.21 16.02 -3.53
N ALA A 19 -2.20 15.31 -4.12
CA ALA A 19 -2.85 15.72 -5.35
C ALA A 19 -3.55 17.07 -5.20
N ASP A 20 -4.34 17.25 -4.13
CA ASP A 20 -5.06 18.49 -3.84
C ASP A 20 -4.09 19.68 -3.66
N ALA A 21 -2.94 19.46 -3.00
CA ALA A 21 -1.94 20.50 -2.78
C ALA A 21 -1.11 20.88 -4.03
N LEU A 22 -0.92 19.93 -4.97
CA LEU A 22 -0.13 20.14 -6.18
C LEU A 22 -0.99 20.49 -7.40
N GLY A 23 -2.31 20.30 -7.35
CA GLY A 23 -3.19 20.36 -8.50
C GLY A 23 -2.91 19.27 -9.54
N ASP A 24 -2.33 18.14 -9.11
CA ASP A 24 -1.91 17.05 -9.99
C ASP A 24 -2.99 15.98 -10.12
N GLU A 25 -3.05 15.33 -11.29
CA GLU A 25 -3.91 14.18 -11.52
C GLU A 25 -3.47 12.97 -10.68
N ILE A 26 -4.45 12.16 -10.30
CA ILE A 26 -4.26 10.96 -9.49
C ILE A 26 -4.70 9.70 -10.24
N VAL A 27 -3.87 8.68 -10.25
CA VAL A 27 -4.13 7.36 -10.87
C VAL A 27 -4.18 6.28 -9.80
N ASN A 28 -5.28 5.54 -9.78
CA ASN A 28 -5.47 4.39 -8.89
C ASN A 28 -4.81 3.14 -9.49
N LEU A 29 -3.69 2.71 -8.92
CA LEU A 29 -3.00 1.49 -9.35
C LEU A 29 -3.77 0.21 -9.01
N ASN A 30 -4.65 0.23 -7.99
CA ASN A 30 -5.49 -0.93 -7.70
C ASN A 30 -6.35 -1.30 -8.91
N ASP A 31 -6.95 -0.30 -9.59
CA ASP A 31 -7.81 -0.54 -10.76
C ASP A 31 -7.00 -1.02 -11.95
N ARG A 32 -5.84 -0.39 -12.21
CA ARG A 32 -4.94 -0.76 -13.30
C ARG A 32 -4.40 -2.19 -13.14
N ILE A 33 -3.92 -2.51 -11.94
CA ILE A 33 -3.41 -3.85 -11.59
C ILE A 33 -4.52 -4.89 -11.70
N LYS A 34 -5.72 -4.58 -11.19
CA LYS A 34 -6.88 -5.46 -11.24
C LYS A 34 -7.32 -5.76 -12.67
N ALA A 35 -7.25 -4.78 -13.55
CA ALA A 35 -7.57 -4.91 -14.97
C ALA A 35 -6.43 -5.57 -15.78
N GLY A 36 -5.24 -5.78 -15.18
CA GLY A 36 -4.04 -6.21 -15.92
C GLY A 36 -3.54 -5.15 -16.90
N ASP A 37 -3.97 -3.88 -16.72
CA ASP A 37 -3.65 -2.79 -17.62
C ASP A 37 -2.25 -2.22 -17.35
N THR A 38 -1.33 -2.50 -18.26
CA THR A 38 0.04 -1.97 -18.29
C THR A 38 0.25 -0.99 -19.45
N SER A 39 -0.82 -0.45 -20.03
CA SER A 39 -0.69 0.56 -21.06
C SER A 39 0.07 1.79 -20.55
N PRO A 40 0.81 2.50 -21.42
CA PRO A 40 1.61 3.64 -21.02
C PRO A 40 0.82 4.71 -20.27
N VAL A 41 1.45 5.32 -19.25
CA VAL A 41 0.89 6.44 -18.50
C VAL A 41 1.64 7.72 -18.84
N LYS A 42 0.95 8.75 -19.28
CA LYS A 42 1.53 10.07 -19.50
C LYS A 42 1.64 10.81 -18.16
N THR A 43 2.86 10.87 -17.60
CA THR A 43 3.09 11.39 -16.24
C THR A 43 3.51 12.86 -16.19
N GLY A 44 4.02 13.42 -17.30
CA GLY A 44 4.87 14.60 -17.23
C GLY A 44 6.23 14.27 -16.60
N GLU A 45 7.05 15.27 -16.30
CA GLU A 45 8.44 15.07 -15.80
C GLU A 45 8.47 14.52 -14.36
N ARG A 46 7.48 14.90 -13.53
CA ARG A 46 7.36 14.54 -12.13
C ARG A 46 6.33 13.43 -11.92
N VAL A 47 6.74 12.34 -11.27
CA VAL A 47 5.83 11.30 -10.79
C VAL A 47 5.99 11.09 -9.28
N ILE A 48 4.87 11.00 -8.58
CA ILE A 48 4.82 10.70 -7.15
C ILE A 48 4.16 9.34 -6.97
N ILE A 49 4.84 8.41 -6.30
CA ILE A 49 4.38 7.05 -6.08
C ILE A 49 4.02 6.90 -4.61
N VAL A 50 2.73 6.71 -4.31
CA VAL A 50 2.22 6.62 -2.93
C VAL A 50 1.73 5.20 -2.67
N THR A 51 2.38 4.48 -1.76
CA THR A 51 2.08 3.07 -1.49
C THR A 51 2.18 2.72 -0.01
N PRO A 52 1.52 1.66 0.46
CA PRO A 52 1.85 1.08 1.76
C PRO A 52 3.21 0.39 1.71
N THR A 53 3.76 0.13 2.89
CA THR A 53 4.95 -0.70 3.09
C THR A 53 4.53 -2.13 3.34
N TYR A 54 4.95 -3.06 2.47
CA TYR A 54 4.74 -4.50 2.64
C TYR A 54 6.07 -5.21 2.82
N ALA A 55 6.28 -5.77 4.00
CA ALA A 55 7.55 -6.42 4.35
C ALA A 55 8.77 -5.54 4.00
N TRP A 56 8.77 -4.30 4.47
CA TRP A 56 9.85 -3.30 4.34
C TRP A 56 10.22 -2.91 2.90
N ARG A 57 9.26 -3.04 1.95
CA ARG A 57 9.39 -2.57 0.54
C ARG A 57 8.03 -2.10 0.03
N ILE A 58 8.02 -1.49 -1.16
CA ILE A 58 6.76 -1.30 -1.88
C ILE A 58 6.12 -2.66 -2.20
N PRO A 59 4.77 -2.75 -2.30
CA PRO A 59 4.10 -3.99 -2.66
C PRO A 59 4.65 -4.58 -3.98
N ARG A 60 4.93 -5.89 -4.01
CA ARG A 60 5.46 -6.56 -5.22
C ARG A 60 4.60 -6.32 -6.44
N VAL A 61 3.28 -6.34 -6.27
CA VAL A 61 2.32 -6.08 -7.37
C VAL A 61 2.47 -4.68 -7.96
N VAL A 62 2.85 -3.68 -7.15
CA VAL A 62 3.12 -2.31 -7.59
C VAL A 62 4.47 -2.25 -8.31
N ARG A 63 5.52 -2.83 -7.72
CA ARG A 63 6.84 -2.91 -8.36
C ARG A 63 6.74 -3.56 -9.74
N ASP A 64 6.08 -4.71 -9.83
CA ASP A 64 5.96 -5.48 -11.06
C ASP A 64 5.13 -4.72 -12.12
N TRP A 65 4.10 -3.99 -11.68
CA TRP A 65 3.33 -3.11 -12.55
C TRP A 65 4.19 -1.94 -13.06
N LEU A 66 4.92 -1.26 -12.18
CA LEU A 66 5.82 -0.16 -12.55
C LEU A 66 6.89 -0.62 -13.55
N LEU A 67 7.46 -1.81 -13.39
CA LEU A 67 8.45 -2.35 -14.32
C LEU A 67 7.87 -2.60 -15.72
N LYS A 68 6.62 -3.05 -15.79
CA LYS A 68 5.94 -3.38 -17.06
C LYS A 68 5.35 -2.17 -17.77
N THR A 69 5.05 -1.08 -17.03
CA THR A 69 4.36 0.09 -17.56
C THR A 69 5.34 1.18 -17.95
N GLU A 70 5.21 1.72 -19.15
CA GLU A 70 5.95 2.91 -19.57
C GLU A 70 5.39 4.16 -18.88
N LEU A 71 6.23 4.91 -18.18
CA LEU A 71 5.88 6.21 -17.58
C LEU A 71 6.37 7.32 -18.51
N ARG A 72 5.52 7.72 -19.48
CA ARG A 72 5.88 8.68 -20.53
C ARG A 72 6.12 10.07 -19.99
N GLY A 73 7.33 10.56 -20.17
CA GLY A 73 7.74 11.89 -19.74
C GLY A 73 8.35 11.93 -18.35
N ALA A 74 8.29 10.85 -17.56
CA ALA A 74 8.86 10.81 -16.21
C ALA A 74 10.39 10.99 -16.25
N LYS A 75 10.88 12.01 -15.53
CA LYS A 75 12.31 12.26 -15.30
C LYS A 75 12.69 12.08 -13.85
N GLN A 76 11.75 12.35 -12.94
CA GLN A 76 11.97 12.35 -11.49
C GLN A 76 10.83 11.60 -10.79
N ALA A 77 11.16 10.80 -9.77
CA ALA A 77 10.20 10.05 -8.97
C ALA A 77 10.41 10.25 -7.47
N TRP A 78 9.35 10.62 -6.75
CA TRP A 78 9.26 10.65 -5.29
C TRP A 78 8.45 9.45 -4.82
N PHE A 79 8.91 8.79 -3.76
CA PHE A 79 8.13 7.73 -3.10
C PHE A 79 7.63 8.22 -1.75
N VAL A 80 6.33 8.11 -1.52
CA VAL A 80 5.70 8.40 -0.22
C VAL A 80 5.08 7.11 0.29
N MET A 81 5.64 6.57 1.37
CA MET A 81 5.27 5.24 1.85
C MET A 81 4.58 5.30 3.20
N THR A 82 3.35 4.78 3.26
CA THR A 82 2.62 4.63 4.52
C THR A 82 3.03 3.32 5.22
N CYS A 83 3.17 3.36 6.54
CA CYS A 83 3.52 2.21 7.36
C CYS A 83 2.88 2.31 8.75
N GLY A 84 2.79 1.22 9.49
CA GLY A 84 2.37 1.24 10.90
C GLY A 84 3.48 1.74 11.83
N ASN A 85 4.75 1.52 11.46
CA ASN A 85 5.90 1.92 12.27
C ASN A 85 7.09 2.36 11.42
N GLU A 86 7.60 1.50 10.54
CA GLU A 86 8.84 1.73 9.80
C GLU A 86 8.77 1.24 8.35
N ILE A 87 9.64 1.81 7.50
CA ILE A 87 9.77 1.41 6.09
C ILE A 87 11.04 0.60 5.81
N GLY A 88 11.92 0.43 6.81
CA GLY A 88 13.21 -0.22 6.66
C GLY A 88 14.10 0.45 5.59
N ASN A 89 14.91 -0.35 4.91
CA ASN A 89 15.80 0.11 3.84
C ASN A 89 15.14 0.14 2.46
N THR A 90 13.84 0.51 2.39
CA THR A 90 13.08 0.52 1.13
C THR A 90 13.64 1.52 0.10
N ASP A 91 14.24 2.64 0.56
CA ASP A 91 14.81 3.68 -0.33
C ASP A 91 15.85 3.09 -1.30
N LYS A 92 16.67 2.14 -0.84
CA LYS A 92 17.60 1.42 -1.72
C LYS A 92 16.87 0.76 -2.90
N TYR A 93 15.77 0.04 -2.62
CA TYR A 93 15.03 -0.71 -3.65
C TYR A 93 14.21 0.19 -4.56
N ASN A 94 13.76 1.34 -4.05
CA ASN A 94 13.10 2.37 -4.85
C ASN A 94 14.09 3.04 -5.81
N ARG A 95 15.33 3.28 -5.37
CA ARG A 95 16.42 3.77 -6.23
C ARG A 95 16.80 2.77 -7.31
N GLU A 96 16.91 1.48 -6.95
CA GLU A 96 17.15 0.40 -7.93
C GLU A 96 16.04 0.36 -9.00
N LEU A 97 14.76 0.43 -8.59
CA LEU A 97 13.62 0.49 -9.50
C LEU A 97 13.67 1.73 -10.42
N CYS A 98 14.02 2.88 -9.88
CA CYS A 98 14.19 4.10 -10.68
C CYS A 98 15.33 3.97 -11.70
N ALA A 99 16.45 3.34 -11.30
CA ALA A 99 17.57 3.10 -12.21
C ALA A 99 17.18 2.17 -13.36
N GLU A 100 16.43 1.08 -13.08
CA GLU A 100 15.88 0.19 -14.12
C GLU A 100 14.98 0.91 -15.12
N LYS A 101 14.33 2.01 -14.70
CA LYS A 101 13.43 2.82 -15.54
C LYS A 101 14.09 4.08 -16.12
N ALA A 102 15.39 4.30 -15.89
CA ALA A 102 16.10 5.52 -16.26
C ALA A 102 15.43 6.82 -15.73
N ILE A 103 14.87 6.77 -14.51
CA ILE A 103 14.22 7.90 -13.82
C ILE A 103 15.06 8.27 -12.60
N SER A 104 15.27 9.57 -12.36
CA SER A 104 15.97 10.08 -11.18
C SER A 104 15.12 9.84 -9.91
N CYS A 105 15.66 9.10 -8.93
CA CYS A 105 14.98 8.90 -7.66
C CYS A 105 15.21 10.11 -6.74
N MET A 106 14.13 10.78 -6.37
CA MET A 106 14.12 11.93 -5.46
C MET A 106 13.97 11.53 -3.99
N GLY A 107 14.05 10.24 -3.69
CA GLY A 107 14.04 9.70 -2.35
C GLY A 107 12.69 9.14 -1.90
N THR A 108 12.66 8.68 -0.64
CA THR A 108 11.50 8.03 -0.03
C THR A 108 11.13 8.70 1.29
N ALA A 109 9.90 9.19 1.39
CA ALA A 109 9.32 9.71 2.63
C ALA A 109 8.52 8.62 3.34
N GLN A 110 8.66 8.55 4.66
CA GLN A 110 7.89 7.68 5.55
C GLN A 110 6.73 8.47 6.15
N ILE A 111 5.51 7.91 6.08
CA ILE A 111 4.32 8.44 6.75
C ILE A 111 3.74 7.35 7.66
N VAL A 112 3.82 7.56 8.97
CA VAL A 112 3.24 6.61 9.94
C VAL A 112 1.72 6.80 9.97
N MET A 113 1.00 5.73 9.66
CA MET A 113 -0.47 5.69 9.57
C MET A 113 -1.01 4.53 10.41
N PRO A 114 -2.31 4.52 10.74
CA PRO A 114 -2.89 3.44 11.53
C PRO A 114 -2.60 2.05 10.97
N GLU A 115 -2.23 1.12 11.85
CA GLU A 115 -1.95 -0.27 11.47
C GLU A 115 -3.22 -0.96 10.97
N ASN A 116 -3.08 -1.74 9.92
CA ASN A 116 -4.18 -2.50 9.32
C ASN A 116 -3.84 -3.98 9.07
N TYR A 117 -2.60 -4.40 9.33
CA TYR A 117 -2.14 -5.75 9.05
C TYR A 117 -2.54 -6.72 10.17
N ILE A 118 -3.87 -6.88 10.37
CA ILE A 118 -4.46 -7.70 11.45
C ILE A 118 -4.21 -9.21 11.31
N ALA A 119 -3.56 -9.65 10.25
CA ALA A 119 -3.01 -11.00 10.15
C ALA A 119 -1.82 -11.22 11.08
N MET A 120 -1.19 -10.16 11.60
CA MET A 120 0.00 -10.25 12.44
C MET A 120 -0.01 -9.26 13.63
N PHE A 121 -0.55 -8.07 13.46
CA PHE A 121 -0.58 -7.00 14.45
C PHE A 121 -2.00 -6.64 14.85
N SER A 122 -2.16 -5.81 15.88
CA SER A 122 -3.46 -5.27 16.27
C SER A 122 -3.73 -3.95 15.56
N ALA A 123 -4.94 -3.79 15.04
CA ALA A 123 -5.38 -2.51 14.52
C ALA A 123 -5.84 -1.59 15.68
N PRO A 124 -5.66 -0.26 15.57
CA PRO A 124 -6.17 0.68 16.55
C PRO A 124 -7.70 0.81 16.49
N GLN A 125 -8.29 1.24 17.59
CA GLN A 125 -9.68 1.71 17.62
C GLN A 125 -9.82 3.06 16.88
N ALA A 126 -11.06 3.43 16.53
CA ALA A 126 -11.30 4.62 15.70
C ALA A 126 -10.71 5.93 16.27
N ASP A 127 -10.82 6.15 17.59
CA ASP A 127 -10.26 7.37 18.22
C ASP A 127 -8.73 7.39 18.18
N GLU A 128 -8.10 6.27 18.45
CA GLU A 128 -6.65 6.12 18.34
C GLU A 128 -6.19 6.31 16.89
N ALA A 129 -6.92 5.71 15.94
CA ALA A 129 -6.62 5.87 14.52
C ALA A 129 -6.70 7.34 14.08
N ARG A 130 -7.72 8.09 14.53
CA ARG A 130 -7.80 9.55 14.27
C ARG A 130 -6.60 10.31 14.82
N GLN A 131 -6.14 9.98 16.03
CA GLN A 131 -4.96 10.60 16.62
C GLN A 131 -3.68 10.29 15.83
N ILE A 132 -3.52 9.03 15.34
CA ILE A 132 -2.37 8.65 14.50
C ILE A 132 -2.40 9.45 13.19
N VAL A 133 -3.56 9.56 12.54
CA VAL A 133 -3.71 10.36 11.32
C VAL A 133 -3.37 11.83 11.57
N ALA A 134 -3.87 12.43 12.66
CA ALA A 134 -3.54 13.81 13.00
C ALA A 134 -2.03 14.01 13.23
N LYS A 135 -1.35 13.04 13.82
CA LYS A 135 0.12 13.08 14.00
C LYS A 135 0.89 12.93 12.68
N ALA A 136 0.30 12.29 11.66
CA ALA A 136 0.91 12.11 10.35
C ALA A 136 0.86 13.39 9.48
N GLU A 137 -0.08 14.32 9.75
CA GLU A 137 -0.28 15.52 8.93
C GLU A 137 0.99 16.37 8.74
N PRO A 138 1.80 16.67 9.77
CA PRO A 138 3.04 17.43 9.59
C PRO A 138 4.06 16.72 8.68
N ASP A 139 4.08 15.38 8.68
CA ASP A 139 4.97 14.61 7.81
C ASP A 139 4.50 14.65 6.36
N ILE A 140 3.18 14.60 6.15
CA ILE A 140 2.56 14.76 4.83
C ILE A 140 2.86 16.16 4.28
N ASP A 141 2.68 17.19 5.10
CA ASP A 141 2.95 18.58 4.69
C ASP A 141 4.43 18.82 4.35
N ARG A 142 5.36 18.21 5.11
CA ARG A 142 6.79 18.24 4.76
C ARG A 142 7.10 17.56 3.43
N ALA A 143 6.46 16.43 3.16
CA ALA A 143 6.62 15.73 1.89
C ALA A 143 6.06 16.59 0.73
N ILE A 144 4.91 17.19 0.89
CA ILE A 144 4.30 18.12 -0.09
C ILE A 144 5.24 19.29 -0.37
N ALA A 145 5.74 19.96 0.67
CA ALA A 145 6.63 21.11 0.53
C ALA A 145 7.92 20.76 -0.25
N ALA A 146 8.54 19.61 0.04
CA ALA A 146 9.71 19.15 -0.68
C ALA A 146 9.42 18.89 -2.17
N ILE A 147 8.29 18.25 -2.48
CA ILE A 147 7.85 17.98 -3.86
C ILE A 147 7.56 19.30 -4.61
N GLN A 148 6.88 20.25 -3.97
CA GLN A 148 6.61 21.58 -4.54
C GLN A 148 7.90 22.34 -4.88
N ALA A 149 8.87 22.27 -3.97
CA ALA A 149 10.17 22.89 -4.16
C ALA A 149 11.09 22.12 -5.13
N ASN A 150 10.64 21.01 -5.71
CA ASN A 150 11.43 20.07 -6.53
C ASN A 150 12.71 19.60 -5.83
N GLN A 151 12.65 19.41 -4.52
CA GLN A 151 13.77 18.96 -3.69
C GLN A 151 13.68 17.46 -3.40
N PRO A 152 14.81 16.75 -3.30
CA PRO A 152 14.81 15.37 -2.86
C PRO A 152 14.39 15.28 -1.38
N PHE A 153 13.76 14.16 -1.03
CA PHE A 153 13.54 13.84 0.38
C PHE A 153 14.88 13.62 1.10
N ALA A 154 14.92 13.97 2.37
CA ALA A 154 16.06 13.69 3.22
C ALA A 154 16.35 12.17 3.23
N PRO A 155 17.63 11.77 3.21
CA PRO A 155 18.00 10.37 3.25
C PRO A 155 17.41 9.66 4.49
N THR A 156 16.81 8.50 4.31
CA THR A 156 16.35 7.66 5.41
C THR A 156 17.57 7.10 6.17
N ARG A 157 17.52 7.16 7.51
CA ARG A 157 18.54 6.50 8.32
C ARG A 157 18.28 4.99 8.28
N ASN A 158 19.33 4.23 7.94
CA ASN A 158 19.27 2.77 7.85
C ASN A 158 20.31 2.14 8.76
N ASN A 159 19.89 1.23 9.61
CA ASN A 159 20.74 0.40 10.43
C ASN A 159 20.89 -1.02 9.84
N LEU A 160 21.61 -1.91 10.53
CA LEU A 160 21.79 -3.29 10.07
C LEU A 160 20.47 -4.07 10.06
N TYR A 161 19.59 -3.83 11.03
CA TYR A 161 18.26 -4.45 11.10
C TYR A 161 17.43 -4.09 9.84
N ASP A 162 17.37 -2.81 9.46
CA ASP A 162 16.65 -2.36 8.26
C ASP A 162 17.15 -3.04 6.99
N ARG A 163 18.47 -3.21 6.88
CA ARG A 163 19.11 -3.88 5.74
C ARG A 163 18.76 -5.37 5.69
N LEU A 164 18.75 -6.04 6.84
CA LEU A 164 18.37 -7.45 6.94
C LEU A 164 16.89 -7.66 6.62
N MET A 165 16.00 -6.84 7.20
CA MET A 165 14.55 -6.94 7.01
C MET A 165 14.13 -6.67 5.57
N SER A 166 14.62 -5.57 4.99
CA SER A 166 14.34 -5.25 3.59
C SER A 166 15.08 -6.16 2.59
N GLY A 167 16.19 -6.75 3.00
CA GLY A 167 17.03 -7.63 2.18
C GLY A 167 16.57 -9.09 2.21
N PRO A 168 17.34 -9.97 2.90
CA PRO A 168 17.08 -11.42 2.88
C PRO A 168 15.78 -11.82 3.56
N VAL A 169 15.29 -11.08 4.56
CA VAL A 169 14.04 -11.40 5.28
C VAL A 169 12.81 -11.18 4.39
N ASN A 170 12.80 -10.14 3.54
CA ASN A 170 11.65 -9.86 2.67
C ASN A 170 11.20 -11.06 1.82
N PRO A 171 12.06 -11.73 1.01
CA PRO A 171 11.62 -12.88 0.23
C PRO A 171 11.18 -14.07 1.08
N ILE A 172 11.81 -14.28 2.23
CA ILE A 172 11.43 -15.34 3.19
C ILE A 172 10.05 -15.04 3.77
N PHE A 173 9.80 -13.79 4.16
CA PHE A 173 8.50 -13.35 4.67
C PHE A 173 7.38 -13.62 3.67
N TYR A 174 7.57 -13.25 2.40
CA TYR A 174 6.59 -13.52 1.36
C TYR A 174 6.34 -15.02 1.15
N LYS A 175 7.40 -15.83 1.17
CA LYS A 175 7.30 -17.29 0.99
C LYS A 175 6.58 -17.97 2.17
N CYS A 176 6.84 -17.52 3.40
CA CYS A 176 6.38 -18.21 4.61
C CYS A 176 5.06 -17.67 5.15
N PHE A 177 4.83 -16.35 5.06
CA PHE A 177 3.72 -15.69 5.76
C PHE A 177 2.65 -15.11 4.86
N VAL A 178 2.97 -14.69 3.63
CA VAL A 178 1.98 -14.11 2.71
C VAL A 178 1.22 -15.22 2.01
N LYS A 179 0.21 -15.76 2.68
CA LYS A 179 -0.63 -16.88 2.19
C LYS A 179 -2.11 -16.56 2.32
N ALA A 180 -2.91 -17.00 1.35
CA ALA A 180 -4.35 -16.77 1.37
C ALA A 180 -5.17 -17.92 1.99
N ASP A 181 -4.56 -19.08 2.16
CA ASP A 181 -5.20 -20.31 2.65
C ASP A 181 -5.70 -20.22 4.11
N THR A 182 -5.21 -19.24 4.85
CA THR A 182 -5.63 -18.96 6.23
C THR A 182 -6.89 -18.07 6.31
N PHE A 183 -7.29 -17.40 5.22
CA PHE A 183 -8.53 -16.63 5.18
C PHE A 183 -9.74 -17.56 5.15
N THR A 184 -10.71 -17.26 6.00
CA THR A 184 -11.99 -17.96 6.08
C THR A 184 -13.14 -16.97 6.16
N ALA A 185 -14.33 -17.40 5.75
CA ALA A 185 -15.57 -16.65 5.98
C ALA A 185 -16.50 -17.46 6.86
N SER A 186 -17.04 -16.83 7.90
CA SER A 186 -18.03 -17.44 8.80
C SER A 186 -19.43 -17.49 8.18
N GLU A 187 -20.37 -18.11 8.87
CA GLU A 187 -21.79 -18.15 8.47
C GLU A 187 -22.46 -16.76 8.47
N ALA A 188 -21.89 -15.77 9.17
CA ALA A 188 -22.35 -14.38 9.11
C ALA A 188 -22.13 -13.73 7.72
N CYS A 189 -21.43 -14.39 6.80
CA CYS A 189 -21.22 -13.87 5.45
C CYS A 189 -22.53 -13.76 4.67
N ILE A 190 -22.87 -12.54 4.24
CA ILE A 190 -24.09 -12.22 3.49
C ILE A 190 -23.91 -12.29 1.96
N GLY A 191 -22.79 -12.76 1.44
CA GLY A 191 -22.53 -12.91 0.00
C GLY A 191 -22.44 -11.61 -0.79
N CYS A 192 -22.20 -10.46 -0.16
CA CYS A 192 -22.25 -9.13 -0.80
C CYS A 192 -21.16 -8.85 -1.85
N GLY A 193 -20.14 -9.70 -1.96
CA GLY A 193 -19.05 -9.59 -2.95
C GLY A 193 -18.04 -8.46 -2.73
N GLN A 194 -18.12 -7.67 -1.64
CA GLN A 194 -17.20 -6.57 -1.38
C GLN A 194 -15.73 -7.03 -1.33
N CYS A 195 -15.46 -8.21 -0.77
CA CYS A 195 -14.13 -8.79 -0.71
C CYS A 195 -13.54 -9.07 -2.11
N ALA A 196 -14.33 -9.57 -3.05
CA ALA A 196 -13.92 -9.78 -4.44
C ALA A 196 -13.78 -8.45 -5.19
N LYS A 197 -14.71 -7.51 -4.99
CA LYS A 197 -14.66 -6.19 -5.60
C LYS A 197 -13.41 -5.42 -5.19
N ARG A 198 -13.04 -5.47 -3.92
CA ARG A 198 -11.90 -4.72 -3.37
C ARG A 198 -10.53 -5.42 -3.54
N CYS A 199 -10.51 -6.68 -3.99
CA CYS A 199 -9.26 -7.39 -4.23
C CYS A 199 -8.54 -6.81 -5.44
N PRO A 200 -7.35 -6.18 -5.27
CA PRO A 200 -6.66 -5.49 -6.37
C PRO A 200 -6.02 -6.44 -7.39
N ILE A 201 -5.99 -7.73 -7.11
CA ILE A 201 -5.35 -8.76 -7.94
C ILE A 201 -6.29 -9.91 -8.30
N ASN A 202 -7.60 -9.70 -8.16
CA ASN A 202 -8.63 -10.71 -8.45
C ASN A 202 -8.42 -12.07 -7.75
N ASN A 203 -7.79 -12.07 -6.58
CA ASN A 203 -7.51 -13.30 -5.82
C ASN A 203 -8.70 -13.82 -5.01
N VAL A 204 -9.79 -13.07 -4.95
CA VAL A 204 -11.02 -13.45 -4.25
C VAL A 204 -12.16 -13.56 -5.25
N THR A 205 -12.82 -14.70 -5.29
CA THR A 205 -14.03 -14.94 -6.08
C THR A 205 -15.17 -15.39 -5.19
N LEU A 206 -16.41 -15.36 -5.66
CA LEU A 206 -17.54 -15.95 -4.95
C LEU A 206 -17.87 -17.31 -5.56
N LYS A 207 -18.02 -18.31 -4.69
CA LYS A 207 -18.59 -19.62 -5.02
C LYS A 207 -19.75 -19.89 -4.09
N ASP A 208 -20.91 -20.14 -4.62
CA ASP A 208 -22.15 -20.37 -3.85
C ASP A 208 -22.43 -19.25 -2.81
N GLY A 209 -22.19 -17.98 -3.20
CA GLY A 209 -22.36 -16.82 -2.34
C GLY A 209 -21.28 -16.61 -1.26
N LYS A 210 -20.30 -17.49 -1.13
CA LYS A 210 -19.20 -17.38 -0.15
C LYS A 210 -17.87 -17.03 -0.84
N PRO A 211 -16.98 -16.22 -0.22
CA PRO A 211 -15.69 -15.90 -0.80
C PRO A 211 -14.72 -17.10 -0.77
N VAL A 212 -14.02 -17.27 -1.87
CA VAL A 212 -12.93 -18.23 -2.01
C VAL A 212 -11.67 -17.48 -2.42
N TRP A 213 -10.55 -17.75 -1.74
CA TRP A 213 -9.27 -17.12 -2.00
C TRP A 213 -8.39 -18.03 -2.88
N GLY A 214 -7.80 -17.44 -3.91
CA GLY A 214 -6.75 -18.08 -4.71
C GLY A 214 -5.38 -18.03 -4.02
N ARG A 215 -4.34 -18.43 -4.76
CA ARG A 215 -2.96 -18.53 -4.22
C ARG A 215 -2.11 -17.27 -4.41
N ASN A 216 -2.63 -16.26 -5.09
CA ASN A 216 -1.88 -15.04 -5.44
C ASN A 216 -2.25 -13.86 -4.55
N CYS A 217 -2.19 -14.04 -3.22
CA CYS A 217 -2.52 -12.97 -2.28
C CYS A 217 -1.32 -12.04 -2.04
N THR A 218 -1.59 -10.74 -1.90
CA THR A 218 -0.59 -9.74 -1.50
C THR A 218 -0.75 -9.25 -0.05
N HIS A 219 -1.66 -9.85 0.72
CA HIS A 219 -1.95 -9.51 2.12
C HIS A 219 -2.29 -8.01 2.34
N CYS A 220 -3.01 -7.40 1.41
CA CYS A 220 -3.42 -6.00 1.52
C CYS A 220 -4.52 -5.74 2.55
N MET A 221 -5.08 -6.75 3.16
CA MET A 221 -6.17 -6.73 4.15
C MET A 221 -7.49 -6.09 3.67
N ALA A 222 -7.61 -5.71 2.42
CA ALA A 222 -8.83 -5.06 1.92
C ALA A 222 -10.08 -5.94 2.10
N CYS A 223 -10.00 -7.25 1.80
CA CYS A 223 -11.14 -8.14 1.90
C CYS A 223 -11.69 -8.27 3.32
N ILE A 224 -10.80 -8.34 4.32
CA ILE A 224 -11.17 -8.53 5.73
C ILE A 224 -11.57 -7.20 6.39
N CYS A 225 -10.86 -6.09 6.13
CA CYS A 225 -11.14 -4.80 6.74
C CYS A 225 -12.41 -4.12 6.20
N TYR A 226 -12.76 -4.36 4.93
CA TYR A 226 -13.98 -3.82 4.32
C TYR A 226 -15.17 -4.78 4.35
N CYS A 227 -15.09 -5.87 5.09
CA CYS A 227 -16.25 -6.77 5.25
C CYS A 227 -17.32 -6.10 6.14
N PRO A 228 -18.51 -5.75 5.61
CA PRO A 228 -19.50 -4.96 6.35
C PRO A 228 -20.07 -5.65 7.57
N VAL A 229 -19.98 -6.98 7.60
CA VAL A 229 -20.47 -7.82 8.71
C VAL A 229 -19.33 -8.53 9.44
N SER A 230 -18.07 -8.11 9.21
CA SER A 230 -16.85 -8.69 9.82
C SER A 230 -16.79 -10.23 9.75
N ALA A 231 -17.37 -10.84 8.70
CA ALA A 231 -17.45 -12.29 8.55
C ALA A 231 -16.14 -12.93 8.10
N ILE A 232 -15.13 -12.17 7.70
CA ILE A 232 -13.87 -12.70 7.21
C ILE A 232 -12.83 -12.68 8.34
N GLU A 233 -12.13 -13.81 8.51
CA GLU A 233 -11.07 -13.96 9.49
C GLU A 233 -9.77 -14.47 8.85
N TYR A 234 -8.63 -14.15 9.47
CA TYR A 234 -7.32 -14.71 9.17
C TYR A 234 -6.88 -15.64 10.32
N GLY A 235 -7.34 -16.85 10.30
CA GLY A 235 -7.19 -17.81 11.39
C GLY A 235 -7.74 -17.24 12.70
N LYS A 236 -7.02 -17.49 13.80
CA LYS A 236 -7.41 -16.98 15.14
C LYS A 236 -6.89 -15.57 15.42
N LYS A 237 -5.96 -15.04 14.59
CA LYS A 237 -5.24 -13.78 14.87
C LYS A 237 -6.09 -12.55 14.70
N SER A 238 -7.02 -12.57 13.77
CA SER A 238 -7.88 -11.42 13.46
C SER A 238 -9.19 -11.43 14.25
N VAL A 239 -9.48 -12.51 14.99
CA VAL A 239 -10.71 -12.61 15.79
C VAL A 239 -10.77 -11.53 16.86
N GLY A 240 -11.84 -10.76 16.88
CA GLY A 240 -12.03 -9.64 17.83
C GLY A 240 -11.20 -8.39 17.53
N GLN A 241 -10.39 -8.38 16.49
CA GLN A 241 -9.62 -7.21 16.08
C GLN A 241 -10.53 -6.15 15.41
N PRO A 242 -10.25 -4.86 15.62
CA PRO A 242 -10.89 -3.79 14.84
C PRO A 242 -10.67 -3.98 13.34
N ARG A 243 -11.68 -3.67 12.54
CA ARG A 243 -11.63 -3.73 11.07
C ARG A 243 -11.30 -2.34 10.51
N TYR A 244 -10.09 -1.89 10.78
CA TYR A 244 -9.67 -0.56 10.38
C TYR A 244 -9.58 -0.42 8.85
N HIS A 245 -10.26 0.58 8.33
CA HIS A 245 -10.02 1.17 7.02
C HIS A 245 -10.27 2.68 7.09
N PHE A 246 -9.54 3.46 6.33
CA PHE A 246 -9.56 4.92 6.44
C PHE A 246 -10.95 5.54 6.25
N GLU A 247 -11.76 4.98 5.37
CA GLU A 247 -13.12 5.47 5.08
C GLU A 247 -14.11 5.28 6.26
N ALA A 248 -13.70 4.58 7.33
CA ALA A 248 -14.51 4.39 8.54
C ALA A 248 -14.19 5.41 9.65
N LEU A 249 -13.24 6.33 9.44
CA LEU A 249 -12.91 7.43 10.35
C LEU A 249 -13.78 8.65 10.10
#